data_78fa46fe6d819c435bf45ec020870f61
#
_entry.id   78fa46fe6d819c435bf45ec020870f61
#
_cell.length_a   1.000
_cell.length_b   1.000
_cell.length_c   1.000
_cell.angle_alpha   90.00
_cell.angle_beta   90.00
_cell.angle_gamma   90.00
#
_symmetry.space_group_name_H-M   'P 1'
#
loop_
_entity.id
_entity.type
_entity.pdbx_description
1 polymer ?
#
loop_
_entity_poly.entity_id
_entity_poly.type
_entity_poly.pdbx_seq_one_letter_code
_entity_poly.pdbx_strand_id
1 'polypeptide(L)'
;MAVVVGDPLQLEPVVTLPVSLNNAILSYCEAKDEFNLLKSSVQLRAYKAQKIGTYIKGSGESIGVGSPLIVHRRGANPMFEISNETTYDDMMILGRDGASKFANTNVQTKWIDVRSEEWIGNYNKAEGEVVKELLAGELASQNYNIRIITPFKDVCRNLKGAGTIHTMQGKEADVIVFVIGGATKGARAWAASKPNLLNVALTRAKEVIYIVGNRENWASLPYFEVAARKIDKG
;
A
#
# COMPACT_ATOMS: atom_id res chain seq x y z
N MET A 1 -13.90 3.09 29.32
CA MET A 1 -14.29 3.13 27.89
C MET A 1 -13.02 3.13 27.06
N ALA A 2 -12.89 2.27 26.04
CA ALA A 2 -11.75 2.25 25.12
C ALA A 2 -12.23 2.59 23.71
N VAL A 3 -11.43 3.37 22.97
CA VAL A 3 -11.65 3.68 21.55
C VAL A 3 -10.53 3.03 20.77
N VAL A 4 -10.90 2.18 19.81
CA VAL A 4 -9.93 1.51 18.91
C VAL A 4 -10.07 2.14 17.54
N VAL A 5 -8.98 2.73 17.05
CA VAL A 5 -8.90 3.35 15.73
C VAL A 5 -7.89 2.56 14.89
N GLY A 6 -8.28 2.16 13.69
CA GLY A 6 -7.44 1.40 12.77
C GLY A 6 -8.11 1.23 11.42
N ASP A 7 -7.39 0.65 10.49
CA ASP A 7 -7.87 0.34 9.16
C ASP A 7 -7.52 -1.12 8.83
N PRO A 8 -8.51 -2.01 8.72
CA PRO A 8 -8.28 -3.43 8.45
C PRO A 8 -7.79 -3.70 7.02
N LEU A 9 -7.90 -2.72 6.13
CA LEU A 9 -7.49 -2.79 4.73
C LEU A 9 -6.11 -2.17 4.47
N GLN A 10 -5.40 -1.77 5.54
CA GLN A 10 -3.97 -1.50 5.52
C GLN A 10 -3.19 -2.78 5.84
N LEU A 11 -1.92 -2.66 6.25
CA LEU A 11 -1.10 -3.84 6.51
C LEU A 11 -1.62 -4.65 7.69
N GLU A 12 -1.66 -5.96 7.49
CA GLU A 12 -1.95 -6.91 8.57
C GLU A 12 -0.82 -6.89 9.62
N PRO A 13 -1.13 -7.17 10.89
CA PRO A 13 -0.11 -7.29 11.92
C PRO A 13 0.85 -8.43 11.58
N VAL A 14 2.16 -8.19 11.76
CA VAL A 14 3.17 -9.24 11.60
C VAL A 14 3.15 -10.11 12.84
N VAL A 15 2.62 -11.31 12.72
CA VAL A 15 2.64 -12.32 13.79
C VAL A 15 3.82 -13.25 13.54
N THR A 16 4.82 -13.21 14.43
CA THR A 16 6.02 -14.06 14.35
C THR A 16 5.84 -15.42 15.04
N LEU A 17 4.69 -15.62 15.69
CA LEU A 17 4.40 -16.87 16.40
C LEU A 17 4.12 -17.99 15.39
N PRO A 18 4.82 -19.14 15.46
CA PRO A 18 4.51 -20.29 14.62
C PRO A 18 3.07 -20.76 14.80
N VAL A 19 2.42 -21.18 13.71
CA VAL A 19 1.03 -21.66 13.73
C VAL A 19 0.82 -22.78 14.74
N SER A 20 1.77 -23.73 14.81
CA SER A 20 1.73 -24.86 15.75
C SER A 20 1.73 -24.42 17.21
N LEU A 21 2.57 -23.42 17.53
CA LEU A 21 2.65 -22.87 18.89
C LEU A 21 1.39 -22.06 19.24
N ASN A 22 0.87 -21.26 18.31
CA ASN A 22 -0.39 -20.55 18.51
C ASN A 22 -1.55 -21.51 18.78
N ASN A 23 -1.66 -22.60 18.02
CA ASN A 23 -2.69 -23.63 18.22
C ASN A 23 -2.52 -24.35 19.56
N ALA A 24 -1.28 -24.66 19.96
CA ALA A 24 -0.99 -25.27 21.25
C ALA A 24 -1.40 -24.36 22.43
N ILE A 25 -1.13 -23.06 22.33
CA ILE A 25 -1.54 -22.07 23.34
C ILE A 25 -3.06 -22.00 23.43
N LEU A 26 -3.76 -21.91 22.27
CA LEU A 26 -5.22 -21.87 22.25
C LEU A 26 -5.81 -23.12 22.91
N SER A 27 -5.29 -24.30 22.59
CA SER A 27 -5.73 -25.55 23.18
C SER A 27 -5.46 -25.62 24.70
N TYR A 28 -4.24 -25.21 25.12
CA TYR A 28 -3.85 -25.20 26.54
C TYR A 28 -4.72 -24.25 27.38
N CYS A 29 -5.06 -23.10 26.83
CA CYS A 29 -5.91 -22.09 27.48
C CYS A 29 -7.42 -22.35 27.31
N GLU A 30 -7.81 -23.45 26.63
CA GLU A 30 -9.20 -23.70 26.25
C GLU A 30 -9.87 -22.48 25.55
N ALA A 31 -9.05 -21.70 24.82
CA ALA A 31 -9.49 -20.44 24.24
C ALA A 31 -10.21 -20.68 22.92
N LYS A 32 -11.29 -19.94 22.68
CA LYS A 32 -12.04 -19.98 21.43
C LYS A 32 -11.19 -19.46 20.27
N ASP A 33 -11.44 -19.95 19.02
CA ASP A 33 -10.72 -19.53 17.81
C ASP A 33 -10.79 -18.01 17.55
N GLU A 34 -11.79 -17.33 18.06
CA GLU A 34 -11.86 -15.86 18.04
C GLU A 34 -10.67 -15.18 18.76
N PHE A 35 -9.97 -15.87 19.66
CA PHE A 35 -8.74 -15.39 20.31
C PHE A 35 -7.46 -15.74 19.52
N ASN A 36 -7.61 -16.34 18.37
CA ASN A 36 -6.49 -16.70 17.51
C ASN A 36 -5.78 -15.45 16.98
N LEU A 37 -4.52 -15.24 17.37
CA LEU A 37 -3.73 -14.08 16.99
C LEU A 37 -3.46 -13.99 15.49
N LEU A 38 -3.50 -15.13 14.78
CA LEU A 38 -3.29 -15.22 13.34
C LEU A 38 -4.53 -14.79 12.54
N LYS A 39 -5.70 -14.76 13.18
CA LYS A 39 -7.00 -14.49 12.53
C LYS A 39 -7.73 -13.26 13.08
N SER A 40 -7.18 -12.60 14.11
CA SER A 40 -7.89 -11.55 14.83
C SER A 40 -7.00 -10.35 15.10
N SER A 41 -7.58 -9.17 15.08
CA SER A 41 -6.97 -7.92 15.50
C SER A 41 -7.75 -7.30 16.65
N VAL A 42 -7.12 -6.35 17.36
CA VAL A 42 -7.81 -5.57 18.42
C VAL A 42 -9.03 -4.84 17.84
N GLN A 43 -8.92 -4.34 16.62
CA GLN A 43 -10.03 -3.66 15.93
C GLN A 43 -11.21 -4.61 15.65
N LEU A 44 -10.93 -5.83 15.15
CA LEU A 44 -11.98 -6.82 14.92
C LEU A 44 -12.68 -7.23 16.24
N ARG A 45 -11.93 -7.30 17.34
CA ARG A 45 -12.50 -7.56 18.66
C ARG A 45 -13.36 -6.42 19.14
N ALA A 46 -12.90 -5.18 19.00
CA ALA A 46 -13.68 -4.00 19.33
C ALA A 46 -14.97 -3.94 18.52
N TYR A 47 -14.91 -4.27 17.22
CA TYR A 47 -16.09 -4.39 16.38
C TYR A 47 -17.08 -5.44 16.90
N LYS A 48 -16.63 -6.65 17.22
CA LYS A 48 -17.48 -7.73 17.75
C LYS A 48 -18.10 -7.41 19.11
N ALA A 49 -17.50 -6.52 19.88
CA ALA A 49 -18.02 -6.06 21.17
C ALA A 49 -19.08 -4.96 21.03
N GLN A 50 -19.27 -4.39 19.83
CA GLN A 50 -20.27 -3.35 19.58
C GLN A 50 -21.62 -3.96 19.15
N LYS A 51 -22.71 -3.25 19.50
CA LYS A 51 -24.06 -3.63 19.06
C LYS A 51 -24.41 -3.09 17.67
N ILE A 52 -23.73 -2.03 17.23
CA ILE A 52 -23.96 -1.33 15.97
C ILE A 52 -22.64 -1.22 15.25
N GLY A 53 -22.63 -1.53 13.96
CA GLY A 53 -21.43 -1.44 13.12
C GLY A 53 -21.82 -1.55 11.65
N THR A 54 -20.82 -1.34 10.79
CA THR A 54 -20.98 -1.47 9.33
C THR A 54 -20.00 -2.47 8.77
N TYR A 55 -20.19 -2.82 7.51
CA TYR A 55 -19.31 -3.72 6.76
C TYR A 55 -18.72 -2.98 5.58
N ILE A 56 -17.43 -3.20 5.33
CA ILE A 56 -16.77 -2.83 4.10
C ILE A 56 -16.58 -4.10 3.27
N LYS A 57 -16.92 -4.05 1.99
CA LYS A 57 -16.58 -5.10 1.05
C LYS A 57 -15.17 -4.83 0.53
N GLY A 58 -14.19 -5.50 1.09
CA GLY A 58 -12.81 -5.42 0.62
C GLY A 58 -12.38 -6.75 0.02
N SER A 59 -11.79 -6.75 -1.19
CA SER A 59 -11.25 -7.96 -1.85
C SER A 59 -12.18 -9.18 -1.87
N GLY A 60 -13.49 -8.97 -2.00
CA GLY A 60 -14.48 -10.05 -2.07
C GLY A 60 -14.99 -10.55 -0.72
N GLU A 61 -14.42 -10.12 0.39
CA GLU A 61 -14.90 -10.45 1.74
C GLU A 61 -15.53 -9.24 2.42
N SER A 62 -16.53 -9.50 3.27
CA SER A 62 -17.19 -8.47 4.07
C SER A 62 -16.50 -8.34 5.43
N ILE A 63 -15.88 -7.19 5.69
CA ILE A 63 -15.12 -6.91 6.90
C ILE A 63 -15.90 -5.96 7.79
N GLY A 64 -16.14 -6.37 9.03
CA GLY A 64 -16.81 -5.52 10.03
C GLY A 64 -15.90 -4.43 10.58
N VAL A 65 -16.36 -3.17 10.55
CA VAL A 65 -15.52 -2.00 10.85
C VAL A 65 -16.12 -1.01 11.87
N GLY A 66 -17.20 -1.34 12.52
CA GLY A 66 -17.82 -0.39 13.45
C GLY A 66 -18.32 0.88 12.76
N SER A 67 -17.84 2.05 13.17
CA SER A 67 -18.20 3.35 12.58
C SER A 67 -17.06 3.85 11.67
N PRO A 68 -17.16 3.71 10.34
CA PRO A 68 -16.10 4.09 9.42
C PRO A 68 -15.96 5.61 9.33
N LEU A 69 -14.71 6.08 9.25
CA LEU A 69 -14.39 7.46 8.88
C LEU A 69 -14.24 7.51 7.37
N ILE A 70 -15.30 7.95 6.68
CA ILE A 70 -15.39 7.88 5.21
C ILE A 70 -14.78 9.09 4.48
N VAL A 71 -14.44 10.17 5.19
CA VAL A 71 -13.88 11.36 4.56
C VAL A 71 -12.36 11.27 4.49
N HIS A 72 -11.82 11.12 3.27
CA HIS A 72 -10.39 11.10 3.02
C HIS A 72 -9.86 12.52 2.78
N ARG A 73 -8.89 12.96 3.60
CA ARG A 73 -8.35 14.32 3.56
C ARG A 73 -6.88 14.41 3.17
N ARG A 74 -6.21 13.29 2.91
CA ARG A 74 -4.75 13.25 2.73
C ARG A 74 -4.34 13.32 1.26
N GLY A 75 -4.62 12.28 0.50
CA GLY A 75 -4.12 12.10 -0.86
C GLY A 75 -4.98 12.80 -1.90
N ALA A 76 -4.34 13.20 -2.98
CA ALA A 76 -4.99 13.73 -4.17
C ALA A 76 -5.40 12.58 -5.13
N ASN A 77 -6.17 12.90 -6.16
CA ASN A 77 -6.35 12.03 -7.30
C ASN A 77 -5.04 11.94 -8.12
N PRO A 78 -4.74 10.79 -8.76
CA PRO A 78 -5.56 9.59 -8.84
C PRO A 78 -5.39 8.61 -7.67
N MET A 79 -4.48 8.86 -6.70
CA MET A 79 -4.21 7.94 -5.59
C MET A 79 -5.46 7.64 -4.76
N PHE A 80 -6.25 8.68 -4.47
CA PHE A 80 -7.53 8.51 -3.77
C PHE A 80 -8.48 7.60 -4.54
N GLU A 81 -8.71 7.89 -5.83
CA GLU A 81 -9.64 7.11 -6.64
C GLU A 81 -9.23 5.65 -6.78
N ILE A 82 -7.93 5.37 -6.97
CA ILE A 82 -7.42 4.00 -7.06
C ILE A 82 -7.65 3.28 -5.74
N SER A 83 -7.29 3.90 -4.64
CA SER A 83 -7.47 3.33 -3.30
C SER A 83 -8.95 3.08 -2.98
N ASN A 84 -9.83 4.01 -3.32
CA ASN A 84 -11.27 3.92 -3.08
C ASN A 84 -11.90 2.76 -3.87
N GLU A 85 -11.60 2.67 -5.17
CA GLU A 85 -12.09 1.60 -6.04
C GLU A 85 -11.54 0.23 -5.66
N THR A 86 -10.23 0.12 -5.39
CA THR A 86 -9.59 -1.18 -5.14
C THR A 86 -9.79 -1.72 -3.74
N THR A 87 -10.05 -0.86 -2.77
CA THR A 87 -9.94 -1.22 -1.36
C THR A 87 -11.20 -0.92 -0.56
N TYR A 88 -11.90 0.19 -0.86
CA TYR A 88 -12.99 0.68 -0.02
C TYR A 88 -14.37 0.63 -0.70
N ASP A 89 -14.51 -0.11 -1.81
CA ASP A 89 -15.80 -0.31 -2.51
C ASP A 89 -16.50 1.03 -2.86
N ASP A 90 -15.70 2.03 -3.25
CA ASP A 90 -16.12 3.40 -3.57
C ASP A 90 -16.86 4.14 -2.44
N MET A 91 -16.73 3.66 -1.19
CA MET A 91 -17.43 4.22 -0.04
C MET A 91 -16.83 5.55 0.45
N MET A 92 -15.56 5.81 0.18
CA MET A 92 -14.86 6.99 0.69
C MET A 92 -15.22 8.25 -0.11
N ILE A 93 -15.20 9.39 0.57
CA ILE A 93 -15.46 10.71 0.00
C ILE A 93 -14.18 11.53 0.05
N LEU A 94 -13.77 12.12 -1.07
CA LEU A 94 -12.63 13.04 -1.09
C LEU A 94 -13.03 14.36 -0.42
N GLY A 95 -12.49 14.60 0.75
CA GLY A 95 -12.70 15.83 1.54
C GLY A 95 -11.47 16.73 1.57
N ARG A 96 -10.60 16.62 0.56
CA ARG A 96 -9.43 17.48 0.42
C ARG A 96 -9.81 18.76 -0.33
N ASP A 97 -9.55 19.89 0.32
CA ASP A 97 -9.70 21.22 -0.26
C ASP A 97 -8.33 21.76 -0.74
N GLY A 98 -8.34 22.52 -1.81
CA GLY A 98 -7.17 23.22 -2.33
C GLY A 98 -6.46 22.55 -3.50
N ALA A 99 -5.74 23.36 -4.27
CA ALA A 99 -4.94 22.91 -5.39
C ALA A 99 -3.71 22.11 -4.91
N SER A 100 -3.26 21.18 -5.75
CA SER A 100 -2.00 20.47 -5.52
C SER A 100 -0.84 21.46 -5.47
N LYS A 101 0.15 21.20 -4.61
CA LYS A 101 1.43 21.93 -4.57
C LYS A 101 2.17 21.86 -5.90
N PHE A 102 1.83 20.87 -6.73
CA PHE A 102 2.48 20.55 -8.00
C PHE A 102 1.70 21.03 -9.22
N ALA A 103 0.55 21.72 -9.04
CA ALA A 103 -0.33 22.14 -10.13
C ALA A 103 0.37 22.95 -11.25
N ASN A 104 1.45 23.67 -10.92
CA ASN A 104 2.24 24.49 -11.86
C ASN A 104 3.65 23.93 -12.07
N THR A 105 3.85 22.63 -11.89
CA THR A 105 5.15 21.97 -12.06
C THR A 105 5.03 20.80 -13.05
N ASN A 106 6.17 20.30 -13.51
CA ASN A 106 6.22 19.07 -14.33
C ASN A 106 6.10 17.78 -13.50
N VAL A 107 6.05 17.90 -12.15
CA VAL A 107 5.96 16.76 -11.24
C VAL A 107 4.52 16.25 -11.21
N GLN A 108 4.29 15.11 -11.83
CA GLN A 108 2.96 14.52 -11.98
C GLN A 108 2.99 13.04 -11.65
N THR A 109 1.85 12.51 -11.21
CA THR A 109 1.68 11.07 -11.02
C THR A 109 1.79 10.35 -12.36
N LYS A 110 2.72 9.38 -12.43
CA LYS A 110 2.93 8.58 -13.64
C LYS A 110 3.50 7.19 -13.33
N TRP A 111 3.29 6.27 -14.24
CA TRP A 111 3.91 4.96 -14.23
C TRP A 111 5.10 4.95 -15.21
N ILE A 112 6.32 4.91 -14.69
CA ILE A 112 7.55 4.81 -15.49
C ILE A 112 7.76 3.35 -15.84
N ASP A 113 7.52 3.00 -17.10
CA ASP A 113 7.64 1.62 -17.60
C ASP A 113 9.12 1.26 -17.83
N VAL A 114 9.64 0.38 -16.99
CA VAL A 114 11.03 -0.08 -17.05
C VAL A 114 11.06 -1.55 -17.42
N ARG A 115 11.67 -1.86 -18.59
CA ARG A 115 11.82 -3.21 -19.13
C ARG A 115 13.28 -3.62 -19.12
N SER A 116 13.63 -4.52 -18.23
CA SER A 116 15.00 -5.05 -18.10
C SER A 116 14.96 -6.43 -17.48
N GLU A 117 15.93 -7.25 -17.81
CA GLU A 117 16.14 -8.59 -17.25
C GLU A 117 17.32 -8.64 -16.27
N GLU A 118 17.79 -7.49 -15.79
CA GLU A 118 18.89 -7.39 -14.85
C GLU A 118 18.42 -7.44 -13.38
N TRP A 119 18.28 -8.65 -12.85
CA TRP A 119 17.73 -8.88 -11.54
C TRP A 119 18.78 -9.26 -10.47
N ILE A 120 18.59 -8.74 -9.25
CA ILE A 120 19.26 -9.19 -8.02
C ILE A 120 18.14 -9.53 -7.01
N GLY A 121 17.77 -10.81 -6.91
CA GLY A 121 16.55 -11.19 -6.21
C GLY A 121 15.32 -10.55 -6.86
N ASN A 122 14.54 -9.79 -6.11
CA ASN A 122 13.41 -9.03 -6.64
C ASN A 122 13.72 -7.56 -6.98
N TYR A 123 14.99 -7.17 -6.97
CA TYR A 123 15.43 -5.84 -7.39
C TYR A 123 15.85 -5.86 -8.85
N ASN A 124 15.30 -4.95 -9.65
CA ASN A 124 15.74 -4.68 -11.02
C ASN A 124 16.71 -3.49 -11.02
N LYS A 125 17.90 -3.67 -11.61
CA LYS A 125 18.93 -2.61 -11.63
C LYS A 125 18.49 -1.39 -12.42
N ALA A 126 17.81 -1.59 -13.56
CA ALA A 126 17.33 -0.48 -14.38
C ALA A 126 16.24 0.35 -13.64
N GLU A 127 15.37 -0.28 -12.85
CA GLU A 127 14.45 0.47 -11.97
C GLU A 127 15.24 1.36 -11.00
N GLY A 128 16.32 0.84 -10.42
CA GLY A 128 17.18 1.61 -9.51
C GLY A 128 17.85 2.80 -10.17
N GLU A 129 18.34 2.67 -11.42
CA GLU A 129 18.94 3.79 -12.16
C GLU A 129 17.89 4.85 -12.51
N VAL A 130 16.71 4.44 -12.98
CA VAL A 130 15.57 5.37 -13.23
C VAL A 130 15.20 6.16 -11.97
N VAL A 131 15.18 5.52 -10.80
CA VAL A 131 14.92 6.23 -9.53
C VAL A 131 16.01 7.26 -9.23
N LYS A 132 17.29 6.92 -9.46
CA LYS A 132 18.40 7.88 -9.24
C LYS A 132 18.30 9.08 -10.19
N GLU A 133 18.01 8.82 -11.47
CA GLU A 133 17.78 9.87 -12.46
C GLU A 133 16.60 10.78 -12.09
N LEU A 134 15.48 10.20 -11.67
CA LEU A 134 14.30 10.94 -11.21
C LEU A 134 14.63 11.85 -10.02
N LEU A 135 15.38 11.34 -9.04
CA LEU A 135 15.79 12.10 -7.87
C LEU A 135 16.81 13.19 -8.20
N ALA A 136 17.74 12.95 -9.14
CA ALA A 136 18.75 13.90 -9.57
C ALA A 136 18.21 14.95 -10.56
N GLY A 137 17.14 14.63 -11.27
CA GLY A 137 16.51 15.48 -12.28
C GLY A 137 15.23 16.14 -11.81
N GLU A 138 14.09 15.55 -12.15
CA GLU A 138 12.75 16.12 -11.95
C GLU A 138 12.46 16.49 -10.47
N LEU A 139 13.00 15.74 -9.53
CA LEU A 139 12.79 15.94 -8.09
C LEU A 139 13.94 16.66 -7.35
N ALA A 140 15.04 16.98 -8.03
CA ALA A 140 16.26 17.49 -7.38
C ALA A 140 16.15 18.91 -6.81
N SER A 141 15.36 19.77 -7.44
CA SER A 141 15.35 21.21 -7.18
C SER A 141 14.33 21.68 -6.15
N GLN A 142 13.63 20.76 -5.49
CA GLN A 142 12.44 21.08 -4.74
C GLN A 142 12.51 20.55 -3.30
N ASN A 143 12.11 21.38 -2.35
CA ASN A 143 12.04 21.04 -0.92
C ASN A 143 10.85 20.08 -0.63
N TYR A 144 10.75 18.99 -1.41
CA TYR A 144 9.70 18.00 -1.22
C TYR A 144 10.14 16.90 -0.26
N ASN A 145 9.21 16.47 0.57
CA ASN A 145 9.40 15.23 1.31
C ASN A 145 9.16 14.07 0.35
N ILE A 146 10.25 13.40 -0.04
CA ILE A 146 10.23 12.27 -0.97
C ILE A 146 10.55 10.99 -0.20
N ARG A 147 9.82 9.90 -0.49
CA ARG A 147 10.13 8.58 0.02
C ARG A 147 10.08 7.54 -1.08
N ILE A 148 11.04 6.63 -1.04
CA ILE A 148 11.10 5.47 -1.90
C ILE A 148 10.55 4.29 -1.12
N ILE A 149 9.54 3.62 -1.66
CA ILE A 149 8.90 2.46 -1.03
C ILE A 149 8.83 1.28 -2.00
N THR A 150 8.81 0.07 -1.45
CA THR A 150 8.80 -1.16 -2.23
C THR A 150 8.16 -2.31 -1.45
N PRO A 151 7.58 -3.33 -2.12
CA PRO A 151 7.15 -4.57 -1.49
C PRO A 151 8.33 -5.46 -1.04
N PHE A 152 9.51 -5.31 -1.66
CA PHE A 152 10.59 -6.29 -1.58
C PHE A 152 11.82 -5.80 -0.82
N LYS A 153 12.31 -6.63 0.10
CA LYS A 153 13.55 -6.35 0.86
C LYS A 153 14.79 -6.25 -0.02
N ASP A 154 14.81 -6.95 -1.17
CA ASP A 154 15.95 -6.91 -2.08
C ASP A 154 16.12 -5.52 -2.70
N VAL A 155 15.04 -4.81 -2.98
CA VAL A 155 15.08 -3.41 -3.42
C VAL A 155 15.68 -2.52 -2.33
N CYS A 156 15.27 -2.69 -1.07
CA CYS A 156 15.83 -1.91 0.04
C CYS A 156 17.33 -2.14 0.25
N ARG A 157 17.83 -3.36 -0.03
CA ARG A 157 19.26 -3.69 0.11
C ARG A 157 20.12 -3.07 -0.98
N ASN A 158 19.55 -2.89 -2.19
CA ASN A 158 20.28 -2.46 -3.38
C ASN A 158 20.02 -1.00 -3.77
N LEU A 159 18.93 -0.39 -3.28
CA LEU A 159 18.58 1.00 -3.56
C LEU A 159 18.62 1.82 -2.26
N LYS A 160 19.61 2.70 -2.15
CA LYS A 160 19.79 3.56 -0.96
C LYS A 160 18.58 4.46 -0.73
N GLY A 161 18.10 4.48 0.50
CA GLY A 161 16.94 5.29 0.90
C GLY A 161 15.57 4.61 0.69
N ALA A 162 15.53 3.45 0.04
CA ALA A 162 14.30 2.68 -0.08
C ALA A 162 13.91 2.00 1.24
N GLY A 163 12.62 2.02 1.55
CA GLY A 163 12.04 1.29 2.68
C GLY A 163 10.94 0.35 2.22
N THR A 164 10.73 -0.73 2.97
CA THR A 164 9.59 -1.60 2.69
C THR A 164 8.29 -0.90 3.06
N ILE A 165 7.20 -1.27 2.39
CA ILE A 165 5.85 -0.76 2.71
C ILE A 165 5.55 -0.92 4.20
N HIS A 166 5.96 -2.03 4.83
CA HIS A 166 5.81 -2.27 6.26
C HIS A 166 6.54 -1.26 7.15
N THR A 167 7.79 -0.90 6.79
CA THR A 167 8.59 0.07 7.56
C THR A 167 8.14 1.51 7.36
N MET A 168 7.33 1.74 6.33
CA MET A 168 6.78 3.04 5.98
C MET A 168 5.33 3.23 6.43
N GLN A 169 4.73 2.24 7.07
CA GLN A 169 3.40 2.39 7.65
C GLN A 169 3.38 3.54 8.67
N GLY A 170 2.36 4.40 8.59
CA GLY A 170 2.25 5.62 9.42
C GLY A 170 3.06 6.82 8.95
N LYS A 171 4.03 6.64 8.04
CA LYS A 171 4.82 7.74 7.46
C LYS A 171 4.19 8.18 6.14
N GLU A 172 4.20 9.48 5.88
CA GLU A 172 3.66 10.08 4.66
C GLU A 172 4.70 11.00 4.01
N ALA A 173 4.53 11.29 2.73
CA ALA A 173 5.39 12.17 1.97
C ALA A 173 4.61 12.96 0.92
N ASP A 174 5.18 14.07 0.45
CA ASP A 174 4.59 14.81 -0.67
C ASP A 174 4.65 13.96 -1.95
N VAL A 175 5.79 13.30 -2.16
CA VAL A 175 6.04 12.41 -3.30
C VAL A 175 6.41 11.01 -2.82
N ILE A 176 5.76 10.01 -3.38
CA ILE A 176 6.13 8.61 -3.22
C ILE A 176 6.72 8.08 -4.53
N VAL A 177 7.89 7.46 -4.46
CA VAL A 177 8.45 6.66 -5.54
C VAL A 177 8.26 5.19 -5.17
N PHE A 178 7.31 4.54 -5.82
CA PHE A 178 6.94 3.15 -5.57
C PHE A 178 7.66 2.24 -6.55
N VAL A 179 8.74 1.60 -6.10
CA VAL A 179 9.55 0.66 -6.91
C VAL A 179 8.96 -0.73 -6.75
N ILE A 180 8.34 -1.22 -7.81
CA ILE A 180 7.52 -2.43 -7.73
C ILE A 180 8.32 -3.72 -7.85
N GLY A 181 9.48 -3.75 -8.51
CA GLY A 181 10.36 -4.92 -8.59
C GLY A 181 9.66 -6.19 -9.08
N GLY A 182 9.98 -7.33 -8.45
CA GLY A 182 9.25 -8.58 -8.67
C GLY A 182 9.71 -9.40 -9.87
N ALA A 183 10.90 -10.02 -9.76
CA ALA A 183 11.53 -10.79 -10.81
C ALA A 183 10.68 -11.95 -11.34
N THR A 184 9.92 -12.62 -10.48
CA THR A 184 9.14 -13.80 -10.83
C THR A 184 7.63 -13.53 -10.81
N LYS A 185 6.88 -14.32 -11.58
CA LYS A 185 5.40 -14.29 -11.52
C LYS A 185 4.89 -14.55 -10.11
N GLY A 186 5.51 -15.46 -9.35
CA GLY A 186 5.14 -15.76 -7.96
C GLY A 186 5.36 -14.57 -7.03
N ALA A 187 6.47 -13.84 -7.16
CA ALA A 187 6.73 -12.64 -6.37
C ALA A 187 5.69 -11.53 -6.64
N ARG A 188 5.37 -11.31 -7.92
CA ARG A 188 4.34 -10.33 -8.32
C ARG A 188 2.95 -10.75 -7.85
N ALA A 189 2.58 -12.03 -8.03
CA ALA A 189 1.30 -12.56 -7.55
C ALA A 189 1.16 -12.44 -6.03
N TRP A 190 2.24 -12.67 -5.27
CA TRP A 190 2.25 -12.43 -3.83
C TRP A 190 1.96 -10.96 -3.49
N ALA A 191 2.65 -10.02 -4.14
CA ALA A 191 2.46 -8.60 -3.87
C ALA A 191 1.08 -8.07 -4.29
N ALA A 192 0.45 -8.70 -5.28
CA ALA A 192 -0.89 -8.39 -5.76
C ALA A 192 -1.98 -9.31 -5.18
N SER A 193 -1.67 -10.16 -4.19
CA SER A 193 -2.64 -11.13 -3.64
C SER A 193 -3.74 -10.45 -2.82
N LYS A 194 -3.45 -9.27 -2.26
CA LYS A 194 -4.36 -8.43 -1.48
C LYS A 194 -4.15 -6.96 -1.81
N PRO A 195 -5.16 -6.10 -1.65
CA PRO A 195 -5.05 -4.67 -1.95
C PRO A 195 -4.09 -3.93 -1.01
N ASN A 196 -3.81 -4.50 0.16
CA ASN A 196 -3.13 -3.84 1.28
C ASN A 196 -1.79 -3.18 0.90
N LEU A 197 -0.94 -3.85 0.11
CA LEU A 197 0.37 -3.31 -0.27
C LEU A 197 0.22 -2.08 -1.18
N LEU A 198 -0.60 -2.19 -2.21
CA LEU A 198 -0.88 -1.07 -3.12
C LEU A 198 -1.61 0.07 -2.39
N ASN A 199 -2.63 -0.26 -1.58
CA ASN A 199 -3.39 0.71 -0.80
C ASN A 199 -2.48 1.52 0.14
N VAL A 200 -1.57 0.86 0.85
CA VAL A 200 -0.61 1.57 1.71
C VAL A 200 0.31 2.46 0.89
N ALA A 201 0.82 1.99 -0.26
CA ALA A 201 1.66 2.81 -1.12
C ALA A 201 0.94 4.09 -1.58
N LEU A 202 -0.28 3.96 -2.10
CA LEU A 202 -1.10 5.07 -2.56
C LEU A 202 -1.43 6.06 -1.44
N THR A 203 -1.84 5.54 -0.27
CA THR A 203 -2.24 6.38 0.88
C THR A 203 -1.06 7.03 1.62
N ARG A 204 0.20 6.71 1.28
CA ARG A 204 1.39 7.44 1.76
C ARG A 204 1.65 8.71 0.96
N ALA A 205 1.23 8.76 -0.31
CA ALA A 205 1.40 9.93 -1.15
C ALA A 205 0.36 11.02 -0.81
N LYS A 206 0.83 12.21 -0.53
CA LYS A 206 -0.04 13.39 -0.37
C LYS A 206 -0.42 13.98 -1.72
N GLU A 207 0.54 14.11 -2.62
CA GLU A 207 0.40 14.85 -3.86
C GLU A 207 0.64 13.98 -5.10
N VAL A 208 1.77 13.24 -5.14
CA VAL A 208 2.24 12.55 -6.33
C VAL A 208 2.77 11.17 -6.00
N ILE A 209 2.51 10.22 -6.87
CA ILE A 209 3.14 8.90 -6.84
C ILE A 209 3.77 8.60 -8.20
N TYR A 210 5.03 8.15 -8.18
CA TYR A 210 5.71 7.51 -9.31
C TYR A 210 5.69 6.01 -9.08
N ILE A 211 5.10 5.24 -9.99
CA ILE A 211 5.25 3.79 -10.01
C ILE A 211 6.38 3.47 -10.98
N VAL A 212 7.44 2.82 -10.50
CA VAL A 212 8.61 2.48 -11.31
C VAL A 212 8.70 0.97 -11.45
N GLY A 213 8.62 0.46 -12.68
CA GLY A 213 8.75 -0.95 -13.00
C GLY A 213 7.96 -1.38 -14.23
N ASN A 214 8.11 -2.65 -14.60
CA ASN A 214 7.57 -3.20 -15.83
C ASN A 214 6.04 -3.24 -15.82
N ARG A 215 5.42 -2.27 -16.51
CA ARG A 215 3.97 -2.12 -16.57
C ARG A 215 3.27 -3.34 -17.18
N GLU A 216 3.84 -3.94 -18.21
CA GLU A 216 3.25 -5.10 -18.88
C GLU A 216 3.08 -6.29 -17.92
N ASN A 217 4.07 -6.50 -17.06
CA ASN A 217 4.05 -7.57 -16.08
C ASN A 217 3.09 -7.34 -14.91
N TRP A 218 2.72 -6.09 -14.65
CA TRP A 218 1.93 -5.73 -13.47
C TRP A 218 0.49 -5.28 -13.80
N ALA A 219 0.26 -4.67 -14.98
CA ALA A 219 -1.01 -4.05 -15.32
C ALA A 219 -2.21 -5.00 -15.40
N SER A 220 -1.97 -6.31 -15.53
CA SER A 220 -3.02 -7.33 -15.54
C SER A 220 -3.26 -7.99 -14.17
N LEU A 221 -2.46 -7.64 -13.16
CA LEU A 221 -2.59 -8.21 -11.83
C LEU A 221 -3.71 -7.53 -11.04
N PRO A 222 -4.37 -8.27 -10.12
CA PRO A 222 -5.40 -7.70 -9.26
C PRO A 222 -4.95 -6.39 -8.60
N TYR A 223 -5.86 -5.41 -8.55
CA TYR A 223 -5.64 -4.06 -8.01
C TYR A 223 -4.70 -3.17 -8.83
N PHE A 224 -3.62 -3.72 -9.41
CA PHE A 224 -2.68 -2.97 -10.26
C PHE A 224 -3.29 -2.63 -11.62
N GLU A 225 -4.28 -3.38 -12.10
CA GLU A 225 -5.05 -3.05 -13.30
C GLU A 225 -5.77 -1.70 -13.19
N VAL A 226 -6.31 -1.39 -12.00
CA VAL A 226 -6.95 -0.10 -11.73
C VAL A 226 -5.91 1.02 -11.73
N ALA A 227 -4.76 0.80 -11.08
CA ALA A 227 -3.66 1.75 -11.11
C ALA A 227 -3.15 1.99 -12.54
N ALA A 228 -2.99 0.92 -13.32
CA ALA A 228 -2.56 1.02 -14.71
C ALA A 228 -3.57 1.75 -15.63
N ARG A 229 -4.85 1.70 -15.31
CA ARG A 229 -5.92 2.39 -16.05
C ARG A 229 -5.97 3.87 -15.72
N LYS A 230 -5.76 4.23 -14.44
CA LYS A 230 -5.93 5.61 -13.93
C LYS A 230 -4.62 6.43 -13.92
N ILE A 231 -3.47 5.79 -14.04
CA ILE A 231 -2.17 6.45 -14.06
C ILE A 231 -1.58 6.39 -15.47
N ASP A 232 -1.25 7.56 -16.00
CA ASP A 232 -0.66 7.68 -17.32
C ASP A 232 0.71 7.01 -17.40
N LYS A 233 1.04 6.55 -18.60
CA LYS A 233 2.34 6.00 -18.93
C LYS A 233 3.31 7.16 -19.14
N GLY A 234 4.35 7.24 -18.32
CA GLY A 234 5.44 8.19 -18.44
C GLY A 234 6.52 7.74 -19.39
#